data_1b482d4db357fcee7ab3b7fa5466f2e7
#
_entry.id   1b482d4db357fcee7ab3b7fa5466f2e7
#
_cell.length_a   1.000
_cell.length_b   1.000
_cell.length_c   1.000
_cell.angle_alpha   90.00
_cell.angle_beta   90.00
_cell.angle_gamma   90.00
#
_symmetry.space_group_name_H-M   'P 1'
#
loop_
_entity.id
_entity.type
_entity.pdbx_description
1 polymer ?
#
loop_
_entity_poly.entity_id
_entity_poly.type
_entity_poly.pdbx_seq_one_letter_code
_entity_poly.pdbx_strand_id
1 'polypeptide(L)'
;MTDILENRAAETEEVKAAEKTEGKKKKRSRKKKTLKRLFWLVIILLVLGVALWSVISKLQAEYRVTYNPYTATTGSISNSLSFTGSMQLVNSASYTASSDAKIREIYVAEGDSVKDGDKLIRLSNGQLVEAEFDGTVNTIDVDKGDEVKAGESLITVADFDHMKVSVRIGESNISEVTAGQNCRVTVSSAGATFDTVIDKIDYVSYTGNNVAYYTGTVLVDTTGTENIWPGMQATVTVPQEEAQNVTVLKMEALSTARDNTAYVYKENEDGEMEQVAVTVGVSNGNYVEIREGVAAGETVYKIAEKEEELTGLAGLFSGMFSSTQVNRNTNRNRNNQGGSWNSEFGGMPDMGNAPGRDYAPGGNGSNGGSRGN
;
A
#
# COMPACT_ATOMS: atom_id res chain seq x y z
N MET A 1 -113.23 -50.04 25.03
CA MET A 1 -111.85 -50.62 25.03
C MET A 1 -111.06 -50.19 23.78
N THR A 2 -111.58 -49.26 23.02
CA THR A 2 -110.98 -48.73 21.75
C THR A 2 -110.29 -47.39 21.92
N ASP A 3 -110.63 -46.60 22.96
CA ASP A 3 -110.02 -45.24 23.14
C ASP A 3 -108.59 -45.22 23.75
N ILE A 4 -108.16 -46.32 24.39
CA ILE A 4 -106.84 -46.38 25.02
C ILE A 4 -105.70 -46.74 24.00
N LEU A 5 -106.05 -47.38 22.89
CA LEU A 5 -105.10 -47.78 21.86
C LEU A 5 -104.79 -46.67 20.86
N GLU A 6 -105.73 -45.78 20.61
CA GLU A 6 -105.55 -44.64 19.70
C GLU A 6 -104.68 -43.53 20.30
N ASN A 7 -104.75 -43.30 21.60
CA ASN A 7 -103.94 -42.31 22.30
C ASN A 7 -102.45 -42.75 22.43
N ARG A 8 -102.20 -44.07 22.48
CA ARG A 8 -100.87 -44.63 22.57
C ARG A 8 -100.16 -44.64 21.22
N ALA A 9 -100.88 -44.63 20.12
CA ALA A 9 -100.33 -44.54 18.77
C ALA A 9 -99.88 -43.07 18.42
N ALA A 10 -100.68 -42.10 18.91
CA ALA A 10 -100.33 -40.66 18.70
C ALA A 10 -99.08 -40.22 19.48
N GLU A 11 -98.91 -40.66 20.74
CA GLU A 11 -97.69 -40.35 21.52
C GLU A 11 -96.43 -40.97 20.93
N THR A 12 -96.51 -42.17 20.32
CA THR A 12 -95.38 -42.83 19.70
C THR A 12 -94.91 -42.17 18.36
N GLU A 13 -95.86 -41.56 17.60
CA GLU A 13 -95.52 -40.79 16.41
C GLU A 13 -94.95 -39.45 16.72
N GLU A 14 -95.40 -38.72 17.74
CA GLU A 14 -94.84 -37.44 18.19
C GLU A 14 -93.41 -37.62 18.71
N VAL A 15 -93.11 -38.66 19.50
CA VAL A 15 -91.79 -38.97 20.01
C VAL A 15 -90.82 -39.32 18.87
N LYS A 16 -91.30 -40.09 17.85
CA LYS A 16 -90.44 -40.38 16.65
C LYS A 16 -90.21 -39.17 15.74
N ALA A 17 -91.19 -38.24 15.67
CA ALA A 17 -91.03 -36.99 14.91
C ALA A 17 -90.08 -36.03 15.59
N ALA A 18 -90.08 -35.93 16.94
CA ALA A 18 -89.13 -35.10 17.71
C ALA A 18 -87.72 -35.63 17.63
N GLU A 19 -87.48 -36.92 17.72
CA GLU A 19 -86.17 -37.56 17.64
C GLU A 19 -85.57 -37.42 16.23
N LYS A 20 -86.36 -37.42 15.15
CA LYS A 20 -85.92 -37.26 13.76
C LYS A 20 -85.58 -35.83 13.44
N THR A 21 -86.15 -34.83 14.12
CA THR A 21 -85.77 -33.39 13.94
C THR A 21 -84.53 -32.99 14.71
N GLU A 22 -84.32 -33.55 15.92
CA GLU A 22 -83.09 -33.29 16.68
C GLU A 22 -81.84 -33.91 15.99
N GLY A 23 -81.92 -35.11 15.44
CA GLY A 23 -80.81 -35.76 14.71
C GLY A 23 -80.36 -34.99 13.42
N LYS A 24 -81.32 -34.31 12.74
CA LYS A 24 -81.01 -33.50 11.57
C LYS A 24 -80.41 -32.19 11.93
N LYS A 25 -80.67 -31.53 13.03
CA LYS A 25 -80.09 -30.29 13.48
C LYS A 25 -78.60 -30.51 13.96
N LYS A 26 -78.31 -31.58 14.66
CA LYS A 26 -76.97 -31.95 15.11
C LYS A 26 -76.01 -32.29 13.94
N LYS A 27 -76.47 -32.96 12.89
CA LYS A 27 -75.66 -33.29 11.72
C LYS A 27 -75.36 -32.06 10.85
N ARG A 28 -76.24 -31.07 10.75
CA ARG A 28 -76.00 -29.81 9.97
C ARG A 28 -75.05 -28.85 10.67
N SER A 29 -74.98 -28.83 11.98
CA SER A 29 -74.03 -27.99 12.75
C SER A 29 -72.60 -28.53 12.71
N ARG A 30 -72.38 -29.85 12.69
CA ARG A 30 -71.08 -30.47 12.56
C ARG A 30 -70.41 -30.19 11.16
N LYS A 31 -71.22 -30.31 10.07
CA LYS A 31 -70.81 -30.03 8.71
C LYS A 31 -70.39 -28.55 8.51
N LYS A 32 -71.09 -27.60 9.15
CA LYS A 32 -70.70 -26.16 9.08
C LYS A 32 -69.42 -25.84 9.86
N LYS A 33 -69.17 -26.54 10.97
CA LYS A 33 -67.90 -26.39 11.73
C LYS A 33 -66.67 -26.99 11.00
N THR A 34 -66.86 -28.13 10.34
CA THR A 34 -65.79 -28.75 9.51
C THR A 34 -65.49 -27.93 8.25
N LEU A 35 -66.53 -27.38 7.59
CA LEU A 35 -66.37 -26.52 6.42
C LEU A 35 -65.63 -25.21 6.78
N LYS A 36 -65.94 -24.61 7.94
CA LYS A 36 -65.18 -23.45 8.45
C LYS A 36 -63.69 -23.77 8.76
N ARG A 37 -63.44 -24.95 9.34
CA ARG A 37 -62.05 -25.40 9.60
C ARG A 37 -61.29 -25.66 8.31
N LEU A 38 -61.96 -26.28 7.32
CA LEU A 38 -61.35 -26.50 6.00
C LEU A 38 -61.02 -25.16 5.30
N PHE A 39 -61.96 -24.22 5.36
CA PHE A 39 -61.77 -22.87 4.80
C PHE A 39 -60.57 -22.14 5.47
N TRP A 40 -60.45 -22.20 6.80
CA TRP A 40 -59.30 -21.65 7.52
C TRP A 40 -57.98 -22.36 7.19
N LEU A 41 -57.97 -23.67 6.99
CA LEU A 41 -56.79 -24.42 6.55
C LEU A 41 -56.33 -24.01 5.16
N VAL A 42 -57.28 -23.78 4.23
CA VAL A 42 -56.95 -23.29 2.88
C VAL A 42 -56.35 -21.89 2.94
N ILE A 43 -56.90 -21.01 3.79
CA ILE A 43 -56.31 -19.65 3.97
C ILE A 43 -54.89 -19.73 4.57
N ILE A 44 -54.68 -20.58 5.57
CA ILE A 44 -53.35 -20.77 6.16
C ILE A 44 -52.36 -21.29 5.12
N LEU A 45 -52.76 -22.26 4.28
CA LEU A 45 -51.93 -22.82 3.21
C LEU A 45 -51.62 -21.77 2.14
N LEU A 46 -52.60 -20.90 1.83
CA LEU A 46 -52.42 -19.80 0.87
C LEU A 46 -51.44 -18.72 1.41
N VAL A 47 -51.59 -18.37 2.70
CA VAL A 47 -50.66 -17.44 3.37
C VAL A 47 -49.26 -18.03 3.46
N LEU A 48 -49.13 -19.32 3.80
CA LEU A 48 -47.85 -20.02 3.79
C LEU A 48 -47.25 -20.09 2.38
N GLY A 49 -48.04 -20.32 1.34
CA GLY A 49 -47.61 -20.31 -0.06
C GLY A 49 -47.10 -18.95 -0.49
N VAL A 50 -47.81 -17.86 -0.15
CA VAL A 50 -47.37 -16.50 -0.43
C VAL A 50 -46.10 -16.13 0.35
N ALA A 51 -46.00 -16.53 1.62
CA ALA A 51 -44.81 -16.32 2.43
C ALA A 51 -43.60 -17.08 1.85
N LEU A 52 -43.81 -18.35 1.45
CA LEU A 52 -42.75 -19.16 0.83
C LEU A 52 -42.32 -18.57 -0.51
N TRP A 53 -43.26 -18.13 -1.34
CA TRP A 53 -42.98 -17.46 -2.61
C TRP A 53 -42.22 -16.12 -2.42
N SER A 54 -42.59 -15.35 -1.40
CA SER A 54 -41.88 -14.12 -1.02
C SER A 54 -40.47 -14.40 -0.54
N VAL A 55 -40.23 -15.50 0.18
CA VAL A 55 -38.86 -15.91 0.59
C VAL A 55 -38.05 -16.38 -0.61
N ILE A 56 -38.65 -17.21 -1.47
CA ILE A 56 -37.98 -17.71 -2.67
C ILE A 56 -37.64 -16.56 -3.64
N SER A 57 -38.56 -15.61 -3.84
CA SER A 57 -38.31 -14.44 -4.70
C SER A 57 -37.21 -13.52 -4.16
N LYS A 58 -37.11 -13.37 -2.83
CA LYS A 58 -36.01 -12.63 -2.20
C LYS A 58 -34.67 -13.36 -2.34
N LEU A 59 -34.64 -14.68 -2.16
CA LEU A 59 -33.46 -15.49 -2.36
C LEU A 59 -32.95 -15.44 -3.83
N GLN A 60 -33.86 -15.42 -4.80
CA GLN A 60 -33.48 -15.28 -6.21
C GLN A 60 -32.99 -13.87 -6.57
N ALA A 61 -33.45 -12.83 -5.89
CA ALA A 61 -32.99 -11.46 -6.09
C ALA A 61 -31.57 -11.24 -5.53
N GLU A 62 -31.17 -11.99 -4.50
CA GLU A 62 -29.82 -11.92 -3.90
C GLU A 62 -28.72 -12.56 -4.77
N TYR A 63 -29.06 -13.41 -5.74
CA TYR A 63 -28.12 -14.09 -6.64
C TYR A 63 -27.86 -13.34 -7.96
N ARG A 64 -28.28 -12.07 -8.09
CA ARG A 64 -27.91 -11.30 -9.28
C ARG A 64 -26.45 -10.91 -9.20
N VAL A 65 -25.63 -11.57 -10.00
CA VAL A 65 -24.24 -11.18 -10.24
C VAL A 65 -24.27 -9.83 -10.94
N THR A 66 -23.64 -8.83 -10.32
CA THR A 66 -23.44 -7.51 -10.93
C THR A 66 -22.10 -7.50 -11.63
N TYR A 67 -22.03 -6.95 -12.83
CA TYR A 67 -20.82 -6.83 -13.61
C TYR A 67 -20.41 -5.37 -13.76
N ASN A 68 -19.14 -5.08 -13.54
CA ASN A 68 -18.55 -3.77 -13.78
C ASN A 68 -17.94 -3.76 -15.18
N PRO A 69 -18.31 -2.80 -16.06
CA PRO A 69 -17.76 -2.70 -17.40
C PRO A 69 -16.39 -2.02 -17.40
N TYR A 70 -15.48 -2.49 -18.25
CA TYR A 70 -14.19 -1.90 -18.56
C TYR A 70 -13.98 -1.94 -20.06
N THR A 71 -13.49 -0.83 -20.63
CA THR A 71 -13.23 -0.76 -22.08
C THR A 71 -11.73 -0.90 -22.33
N ALA A 72 -11.36 -1.82 -23.19
CA ALA A 72 -10.00 -1.93 -23.70
C ALA A 72 -9.71 -0.78 -24.67
N THR A 73 -8.55 -0.15 -24.56
CA THR A 73 -8.17 0.99 -25.40
C THR A 73 -6.82 0.74 -26.07
N THR A 74 -6.57 1.41 -27.20
CA THR A 74 -5.20 1.43 -27.75
C THR A 74 -4.37 2.44 -26.97
N GLY A 75 -3.20 2.02 -26.54
CA GLY A 75 -2.28 2.86 -25.77
C GLY A 75 -0.86 2.33 -25.78
N SER A 76 0.02 3.03 -25.05
CA SER A 76 1.36 2.56 -24.74
C SER A 76 1.43 2.21 -23.26
N ILE A 77 2.08 1.13 -22.95
CA ILE A 77 2.32 0.69 -21.58
C ILE A 77 3.80 0.43 -21.41
N SER A 78 4.36 0.92 -20.30
CA SER A 78 5.73 0.65 -19.90
C SER A 78 5.78 0.16 -18.48
N ASN A 79 6.62 -0.83 -18.24
CA ASN A 79 7.01 -1.26 -16.92
C ASN A 79 8.36 -0.62 -16.58
N SER A 80 8.53 -0.13 -15.35
CA SER A 80 9.75 0.49 -14.89
C SER A 80 10.01 0.20 -13.43
N LEU A 81 11.25 0.02 -13.09
CA LEU A 81 11.70 -0.04 -11.70
C LEU A 81 12.01 1.37 -11.22
N SER A 82 11.62 1.69 -10.00
CA SER A 82 11.89 2.97 -9.38
C SER A 82 12.65 2.77 -8.07
N PHE A 83 13.78 3.47 -7.95
CA PHE A 83 14.65 3.44 -6.78
C PHE A 83 14.79 4.84 -6.21
N THR A 84 14.77 4.96 -4.89
CA THR A 84 14.98 6.23 -4.21
C THR A 84 16.42 6.30 -3.71
N GLY A 85 17.04 7.45 -3.91
CA GLY A 85 18.39 7.76 -3.47
C GLY A 85 18.51 9.22 -3.05
N SER A 86 19.75 9.65 -2.81
CA SER A 86 20.08 11.04 -2.50
C SER A 86 21.18 11.54 -3.42
N MET A 87 21.07 12.83 -3.76
CA MET A 87 22.11 13.54 -4.49
C MET A 87 23.37 13.66 -3.63
N GLN A 88 24.51 13.39 -4.20
CA GLN A 88 25.82 13.48 -3.54
C GLN A 88 26.81 14.14 -4.49
N LEU A 89 27.80 14.82 -3.93
CA LEU A 89 28.92 15.34 -4.71
C LEU A 89 29.76 14.18 -5.26
N VAL A 90 30.25 14.33 -6.48
CA VAL A 90 31.28 13.45 -7.04
C VAL A 90 32.62 13.86 -6.46
N ASN A 91 32.93 15.16 -6.52
CA ASN A 91 34.18 15.74 -6.03
C ASN A 91 33.88 16.76 -4.93
N SER A 92 34.55 16.64 -3.81
CA SER A 92 34.59 17.63 -2.74
C SER A 92 35.85 17.45 -1.95
N ALA A 93 36.58 18.53 -1.73
CA ALA A 93 37.81 18.53 -0.96
C ALA A 93 37.82 19.66 0.06
N SER A 94 38.20 19.32 1.30
CA SER A 94 38.50 20.28 2.35
C SER A 94 40.02 20.35 2.49
N TYR A 95 40.57 21.51 2.18
CA TYR A 95 41.98 21.76 2.24
C TYR A 95 42.39 22.22 3.64
N THR A 96 43.43 21.62 4.18
CA THR A 96 43.92 21.86 5.54
C THR A 96 45.33 22.42 5.61
N ALA A 97 45.64 23.08 6.72
CA ALA A 97 47.02 23.52 6.97
C ALA A 97 47.93 22.30 7.23
N SER A 98 49.08 22.24 6.53
CA SER A 98 50.05 21.15 6.70
C SER A 98 50.91 21.30 7.98
N SER A 99 51.01 22.49 8.53
CA SER A 99 51.71 22.82 9.77
C SER A 99 51.20 24.14 10.33
N ASP A 100 51.53 24.45 11.58
CA ASP A 100 51.25 25.74 12.18
C ASP A 100 51.78 26.87 11.31
N ALA A 101 50.93 27.82 10.97
CA ALA A 101 51.24 28.92 10.08
C ALA A 101 50.25 30.09 10.25
N LYS A 102 50.56 31.20 9.54
CA LYS A 102 49.65 32.34 9.47
C LYS A 102 49.12 32.48 8.04
N ILE A 103 47.83 32.83 7.91
CA ILE A 103 47.23 33.08 6.60
C ILE A 103 47.84 34.37 6.04
N ARG A 104 48.48 34.25 4.90
CA ARG A 104 49.15 35.36 4.25
C ARG A 104 48.24 36.05 3.24
N GLU A 105 47.55 35.25 2.43
CA GLU A 105 46.74 35.76 1.35
C GLU A 105 45.64 34.74 0.99
N ILE A 106 44.44 35.22 0.72
CA ILE A 106 43.31 34.48 0.20
C ILE A 106 42.99 35.03 -1.17
N TYR A 107 42.95 34.20 -2.19
CA TYR A 107 42.85 34.59 -3.61
C TYR A 107 41.42 34.51 -4.15
N VAL A 108 40.50 33.88 -3.42
CA VAL A 108 39.12 33.58 -3.83
C VAL A 108 38.14 34.00 -2.75
N ALA A 109 36.86 34.11 -3.09
CA ALA A 109 35.76 34.32 -2.20
C ALA A 109 34.78 33.10 -2.21
N GLU A 110 33.96 32.99 -1.18
CA GLU A 110 32.90 32.00 -1.18
C GLU A 110 31.94 32.22 -2.36
N GLY A 111 31.58 31.14 -3.07
CA GLY A 111 30.79 31.15 -4.28
C GLY A 111 31.58 31.35 -5.57
N ASP A 112 32.89 31.62 -5.52
CA ASP A 112 33.68 31.71 -6.72
C ASP A 112 33.88 30.36 -7.40
N SER A 113 33.78 30.35 -8.74
CA SER A 113 34.15 29.19 -9.56
C SER A 113 35.66 29.14 -9.73
N VAL A 114 36.24 27.98 -9.46
CA VAL A 114 37.69 27.70 -9.56
C VAL A 114 37.96 26.53 -10.49
N LYS A 115 39.12 26.51 -11.08
CA LYS A 115 39.62 25.44 -11.95
C LYS A 115 40.76 24.70 -11.29
N ASP A 116 41.00 23.48 -11.73
CA ASP A 116 42.13 22.68 -11.35
C ASP A 116 43.45 23.52 -11.51
N GLY A 117 44.25 23.60 -10.43
CA GLY A 117 45.44 24.39 -10.33
C GLY A 117 45.27 25.86 -9.93
N ASP A 118 44.04 26.35 -9.73
CA ASP A 118 43.82 27.73 -9.27
C ASP A 118 44.25 27.90 -7.81
N LYS A 119 44.88 29.09 -7.55
CA LYS A 119 45.37 29.41 -6.22
C LYS A 119 44.24 29.79 -5.30
N LEU A 120 44.16 29.14 -4.15
CA LEU A 120 43.13 29.39 -3.16
C LEU A 120 43.66 30.21 -1.98
N ILE A 121 44.63 29.69 -1.25
CA ILE A 121 45.19 30.31 -0.04
C ILE A 121 46.72 30.16 0.00
N ARG A 122 47.44 31.22 0.43
CA ARG A 122 48.85 31.17 0.71
C ARG A 122 49.13 31.33 2.20
N LEU A 123 49.93 30.45 2.76
CA LEU A 123 50.34 30.46 4.15
C LEU A 123 51.76 31.04 4.31
N SER A 124 52.10 31.48 5.52
CA SER A 124 53.39 32.07 5.87
C SER A 124 54.55 31.08 5.86
N ASN A 125 54.29 29.80 6.04
CA ASN A 125 55.25 28.68 5.96
C ASN A 125 55.64 28.33 4.50
N GLY A 126 55.06 29.00 3.51
CA GLY A 126 55.30 28.77 2.08
C GLY A 126 54.32 27.83 1.42
N GLN A 127 53.40 27.20 2.18
CA GLN A 127 52.33 26.35 1.63
C GLN A 127 51.45 27.23 0.72
N LEU A 128 51.22 26.76 -0.49
CA LEU A 128 50.24 27.27 -1.41
C LEU A 128 49.15 26.19 -1.57
N VAL A 129 47.93 26.54 -1.25
CA VAL A 129 46.74 25.68 -1.45
C VAL A 129 46.17 26.00 -2.82
N GLU A 130 46.08 25.01 -3.69
CA GLU A 130 45.57 25.09 -5.04
C GLU A 130 44.38 24.12 -5.18
N ALA A 131 43.41 24.43 -6.03
CA ALA A 131 42.28 23.55 -6.33
C ALA A 131 42.77 22.29 -7.06
N GLU A 132 42.27 21.13 -6.70
CA GLU A 132 42.60 19.82 -7.29
C GLU A 132 41.63 19.40 -8.40
N PHE A 133 40.55 20.15 -8.58
CA PHE A 133 39.52 19.92 -9.60
C PHE A 133 38.69 21.20 -9.84
N ASP A 134 37.99 21.24 -10.96
CA ASP A 134 37.06 22.31 -11.29
C ASP A 134 35.85 22.26 -10.35
N GLY A 135 35.49 23.40 -9.74
CA GLY A 135 34.39 23.45 -8.79
C GLY A 135 34.07 24.84 -8.28
N THR A 136 33.32 24.93 -7.22
CA THR A 136 32.93 26.17 -6.55
C THR A 136 33.45 26.19 -5.11
N VAL A 137 33.94 27.32 -4.66
CA VAL A 137 34.34 27.56 -3.26
C VAL A 137 33.08 27.53 -2.40
N ASN A 138 32.97 26.49 -1.57
CA ASN A 138 31.79 26.31 -0.72
C ASN A 138 31.89 27.09 0.59
N THR A 139 33.02 26.98 1.30
CA THR A 139 33.27 27.70 2.56
C THR A 139 34.73 28.11 2.65
N ILE A 140 34.98 29.26 3.29
CA ILE A 140 36.34 29.71 3.68
C ILE A 140 36.28 29.86 5.21
N ASP A 141 37.02 28.98 5.92
CA ASP A 141 36.91 28.85 7.38
C ASP A 141 37.91 29.81 8.11
N VAL A 142 38.67 30.61 7.37
CA VAL A 142 39.77 31.44 7.90
C VAL A 142 39.79 32.83 7.26
N ASP A 143 40.32 33.81 7.99
CA ASP A 143 40.55 35.17 7.52
C ASP A 143 42.07 35.46 7.29
N LYS A 144 42.35 36.48 6.46
CA LYS A 144 43.71 36.92 6.24
C LYS A 144 44.31 37.42 7.55
N GLY A 145 45.42 36.79 7.92
CA GLY A 145 46.15 37.11 9.13
C GLY A 145 45.91 36.19 10.30
N ASP A 146 44.99 35.24 10.17
CA ASP A 146 44.70 34.26 11.20
C ASP A 146 45.87 33.27 11.41
N GLU A 147 46.02 32.81 12.64
CA GLU A 147 46.96 31.73 12.99
C GLU A 147 46.20 30.40 12.98
N VAL A 148 46.70 29.48 12.14
CA VAL A 148 46.11 28.15 11.98
C VAL A 148 47.07 27.08 12.43
N LYS A 149 46.54 25.96 12.90
CA LYS A 149 47.29 24.79 13.35
C LYS A 149 47.29 23.71 12.29
N ALA A 150 48.30 22.84 12.36
CA ALA A 150 48.35 21.65 11.51
C ALA A 150 47.06 20.86 11.58
N GLY A 151 46.46 20.55 10.39
CA GLY A 151 45.18 19.83 10.25
C GLY A 151 43.91 20.69 10.36
N GLU A 152 44.04 22.00 10.61
CA GLU A 152 42.88 22.92 10.63
C GLU A 152 42.37 23.16 9.21
N SER A 153 41.01 23.14 9.06
CA SER A 153 40.35 23.39 7.78
C SER A 153 40.52 24.85 7.36
N LEU A 154 40.85 25.06 6.10
CA LEU A 154 41.10 26.40 5.53
C LEU A 154 40.00 26.80 4.56
N ILE A 155 39.66 25.91 3.63
CA ILE A 155 38.73 26.16 2.55
C ILE A 155 38.17 24.83 2.03
N THR A 156 36.91 24.81 1.67
CA THR A 156 36.27 23.67 1.03
C THR A 156 35.82 24.03 -0.38
N VAL A 157 36.21 23.21 -1.36
CA VAL A 157 35.76 23.31 -2.75
C VAL A 157 34.89 22.10 -3.07
N ALA A 158 33.79 22.32 -3.78
CA ALA A 158 32.83 21.28 -4.16
C ALA A 158 32.43 21.45 -5.63
N ASP A 159 32.30 20.33 -6.33
CA ASP A 159 31.78 20.27 -7.69
C ASP A 159 30.26 20.07 -7.65
N PHE A 160 29.52 21.14 -7.91
CA PHE A 160 28.08 21.12 -7.97
C PHE A 160 27.55 20.85 -9.39
N ASP A 161 28.41 20.87 -10.41
CA ASP A 161 28.02 20.61 -11.80
C ASP A 161 27.98 19.11 -12.12
N HIS A 162 28.75 18.30 -11.40
CA HIS A 162 28.80 16.86 -11.56
C HIS A 162 28.42 16.18 -10.24
N MET A 163 27.21 15.64 -10.19
CA MET A 163 26.70 14.97 -9.00
C MET A 163 26.46 13.48 -9.27
N LYS A 164 26.25 12.73 -8.21
CA LYS A 164 25.86 11.32 -8.30
C LYS A 164 24.65 11.06 -7.42
N VAL A 165 23.84 10.10 -7.84
CA VAL A 165 22.77 9.54 -7.01
C VAL A 165 23.17 8.14 -6.58
N SER A 166 23.18 7.90 -5.29
CA SER A 166 23.37 6.56 -4.72
C SER A 166 22.00 5.97 -4.38
N VAL A 167 21.62 4.89 -5.06
CA VAL A 167 20.33 4.22 -4.89
C VAL A 167 20.50 2.85 -4.26
N ARG A 168 19.46 2.44 -3.51
CA ARG A 168 19.38 1.09 -2.93
C ARG A 168 18.52 0.21 -3.82
N ILE A 169 19.11 -0.90 -4.26
CA ILE A 169 18.46 -1.91 -5.11
C ILE A 169 18.23 -3.14 -4.25
N GLY A 170 16.97 -3.53 -4.08
CA GLY A 170 16.61 -4.73 -3.33
C GLY A 170 17.06 -6.01 -4.04
N GLU A 171 17.25 -7.09 -3.28
CA GLU A 171 17.65 -8.40 -3.79
C GLU A 171 16.72 -8.93 -4.88
N SER A 172 15.41 -8.64 -4.80
CA SER A 172 14.43 -9.04 -5.81
C SER A 172 14.65 -8.41 -7.19
N ASN A 173 15.28 -7.22 -7.24
CA ASN A 173 15.38 -6.41 -8.46
C ASN A 173 16.81 -6.33 -9.01
N ILE A 174 17.81 -6.86 -8.29
CA ILE A 174 19.22 -6.76 -8.71
C ILE A 174 19.50 -7.46 -10.03
N SER A 175 18.79 -8.52 -10.35
CA SER A 175 18.94 -9.25 -11.61
C SER A 175 18.36 -8.52 -12.83
N GLU A 176 17.51 -7.53 -12.60
CA GLU A 176 16.83 -6.76 -13.64
C GLU A 176 17.51 -5.42 -13.94
N VAL A 177 18.58 -5.09 -13.20
CA VAL A 177 19.30 -3.83 -13.33
C VAL A 177 20.76 -4.09 -13.66
N THR A 178 21.28 -3.41 -14.68
CA THR A 178 22.67 -3.56 -15.13
C THR A 178 23.35 -2.21 -15.31
N ALA A 179 24.66 -2.17 -15.13
CA ALA A 179 25.46 -0.98 -15.45
C ALA A 179 25.38 -0.67 -16.95
N GLY A 180 25.30 0.61 -17.29
CA GLY A 180 25.10 1.10 -18.67
C GLY A 180 23.65 1.14 -19.11
N GLN A 181 22.69 0.66 -18.30
CA GLN A 181 21.26 0.73 -18.60
C GLN A 181 20.74 2.16 -18.49
N ASN A 182 19.92 2.58 -19.46
CA ASN A 182 19.28 3.89 -19.45
C ASN A 182 18.39 4.06 -18.22
N CYS A 183 18.47 5.24 -17.61
CA CYS A 183 17.62 5.59 -16.49
C CYS A 183 17.26 7.08 -16.51
N ARG A 184 16.20 7.43 -15.81
CA ARG A 184 15.75 8.80 -15.60
C ARG A 184 15.86 9.15 -14.13
N VAL A 185 16.58 10.22 -13.83
CA VAL A 185 16.71 10.76 -12.47
C VAL A 185 15.77 11.94 -12.33
N THR A 186 14.89 11.92 -11.33
CA THR A 186 13.96 13.00 -11.02
C THR A 186 14.25 13.53 -9.63
N VAL A 187 14.55 14.83 -9.52
CA VAL A 187 14.72 15.57 -8.26
C VAL A 187 13.48 16.43 -8.07
N SER A 188 12.47 15.88 -7.39
CA SER A 188 11.15 16.50 -7.27
C SER A 188 11.17 17.86 -6.58
N SER A 189 12.06 18.07 -5.59
CA SER A 189 12.21 19.33 -4.86
C SER A 189 12.75 20.48 -5.75
N ALA A 190 13.53 20.16 -6.76
CA ALA A 190 14.05 21.11 -7.75
C ALA A 190 13.21 21.16 -9.04
N GLY A 191 12.24 20.24 -9.22
CA GLY A 191 11.48 20.09 -10.46
C GLY A 191 12.35 19.65 -11.65
N ALA A 192 13.52 19.08 -11.42
CA ALA A 192 14.50 18.73 -12.43
C ALA A 192 14.44 17.24 -12.78
N THR A 193 14.73 16.93 -14.05
CA THR A 193 14.75 15.55 -14.56
C THR A 193 15.95 15.42 -15.52
N PHE A 194 16.68 14.32 -15.37
CA PHE A 194 17.89 14.02 -16.15
C PHE A 194 17.77 12.62 -16.74
N ASP A 195 17.99 12.49 -18.04
CA ASP A 195 18.11 11.21 -18.71
C ASP A 195 19.60 10.84 -18.76
N THR A 196 19.96 9.71 -18.18
CA THR A 196 21.34 9.25 -18.02
C THR A 196 21.40 7.72 -18.00
N VAL A 197 22.51 7.16 -17.57
CA VAL A 197 22.70 5.71 -17.44
C VAL A 197 23.16 5.35 -16.03
N ILE A 198 22.93 4.11 -15.64
CA ILE A 198 23.51 3.56 -14.41
C ILE A 198 25.01 3.42 -14.62
N ASP A 199 25.81 4.15 -13.85
CA ASP A 199 27.28 4.13 -13.97
C ASP A 199 27.84 2.80 -13.49
N LYS A 200 27.50 2.41 -12.25
CA LYS A 200 27.96 1.14 -11.69
C LYS A 200 27.01 0.58 -10.66
N ILE A 201 27.13 -0.73 -10.45
CA ILE A 201 26.43 -1.45 -9.38
C ILE A 201 27.49 -2.11 -8.49
N ASP A 202 27.39 -1.87 -7.19
CA ASP A 202 28.17 -2.59 -6.20
C ASP A 202 27.40 -3.86 -5.79
N TYR A 203 27.95 -5.01 -6.20
CA TYR A 203 27.36 -6.32 -5.93
C TYR A 203 27.71 -6.87 -4.54
N VAL A 204 28.39 -6.09 -3.71
CA VAL A 204 28.56 -6.42 -2.29
C VAL A 204 27.26 -6.02 -1.58
N SER A 205 26.56 -7.01 -1.05
CA SER A 205 25.30 -6.76 -0.35
C SER A 205 25.54 -6.12 1.01
N TYR A 206 24.70 -5.15 1.32
CA TYR A 206 24.60 -4.54 2.64
C TYR A 206 23.31 -5.05 3.28
N THR A 207 23.32 -5.24 4.60
CA THR A 207 22.12 -5.66 5.34
C THR A 207 21.62 -4.50 6.18
N GLY A 208 20.36 -4.12 5.96
CA GLY A 208 19.67 -3.16 6.79
C GLY A 208 18.27 -3.68 7.12
N ASN A 209 17.87 -3.65 8.40
CA ASN A 209 16.58 -4.13 8.86
C ASN A 209 16.25 -5.57 8.41
N ASN A 210 17.25 -6.47 8.42
CA ASN A 210 17.16 -7.87 7.96
C ASN A 210 16.82 -8.05 6.47
N VAL A 211 17.02 -7.03 5.65
CA VAL A 211 16.84 -7.11 4.20
C VAL A 211 18.17 -6.80 3.53
N ALA A 212 18.58 -7.65 2.58
CA ALA A 212 19.75 -7.41 1.75
C ALA A 212 19.43 -6.37 0.67
N TYR A 213 20.36 -5.44 0.45
CA TYR A 213 20.29 -4.48 -0.66
C TYR A 213 21.68 -4.30 -1.27
N TYR A 214 21.69 -3.85 -2.49
CA TYR A 214 22.87 -3.50 -3.28
C TYR A 214 22.85 -2.01 -3.56
N THR A 215 24.01 -1.43 -3.90
CA THR A 215 24.10 0.00 -4.17
C THR A 215 24.35 0.24 -5.66
N GLY A 216 23.44 0.97 -6.30
CA GLY A 216 23.63 1.51 -7.64
C GLY A 216 24.10 2.97 -7.57
N THR A 217 25.02 3.36 -8.45
CA THR A 217 25.48 4.74 -8.62
C THR A 217 25.07 5.22 -10.00
N VAL A 218 24.49 6.42 -10.04
CA VAL A 218 24.08 7.11 -11.27
C VAL A 218 24.74 8.46 -11.28
N LEU A 219 25.51 8.78 -12.33
CA LEU A 219 26.12 10.09 -12.51
C LEU A 219 25.10 11.03 -13.17
N VAL A 220 25.05 12.27 -12.70
CA VAL A 220 24.15 13.31 -13.17
C VAL A 220 24.94 14.56 -13.46
N ASP A 221 24.85 15.04 -14.68
CA ASP A 221 25.36 16.35 -15.08
C ASP A 221 24.28 17.39 -14.73
N THR A 222 24.57 18.22 -13.74
CA THR A 222 23.70 19.28 -13.24
C THR A 222 24.08 20.67 -13.76
N THR A 223 25.03 20.75 -14.70
CA THR A 223 25.48 22.00 -15.31
C THR A 223 24.30 22.81 -15.84
N GLY A 224 24.22 24.06 -15.42
CA GLY A 224 23.14 24.97 -15.83
C GLY A 224 21.78 24.71 -15.17
N THR A 225 21.70 23.78 -14.22
CA THR A 225 20.49 23.55 -13.43
C THR A 225 20.67 24.14 -12.04
N GLU A 226 19.89 25.15 -11.72
CA GLU A 226 19.95 25.80 -10.42
C GLU A 226 19.20 25.01 -9.33
N ASN A 227 19.56 25.24 -8.07
CA ASN A 227 18.88 24.73 -6.88
C ASN A 227 18.91 23.21 -6.70
N ILE A 228 19.96 22.55 -7.17
CA ILE A 228 20.22 21.14 -6.84
C ILE A 228 21.37 21.08 -5.82
N TRP A 229 21.06 20.51 -4.65
CA TRP A 229 22.00 20.47 -3.52
C TRP A 229 22.25 19.03 -3.07
N PRO A 230 23.44 18.74 -2.54
CA PRO A 230 23.73 17.47 -1.88
C PRO A 230 22.72 17.19 -0.75
N GLY A 231 22.31 15.93 -0.63
CA GLY A 231 21.29 15.49 0.34
C GLY A 231 19.86 15.55 -0.18
N MET A 232 19.57 16.22 -1.31
CA MET A 232 18.24 16.17 -1.90
C MET A 232 17.88 14.77 -2.33
N GLN A 233 16.61 14.40 -2.14
CA GLN A 233 16.09 13.11 -2.59
C GLN A 233 15.89 13.12 -4.09
N ALA A 234 16.32 12.02 -4.72
CA ALA A 234 16.14 11.76 -6.12
C ALA A 234 15.49 10.38 -6.33
N THR A 235 14.64 10.28 -7.34
CA THR A 235 14.05 9.01 -7.80
C THR A 235 14.72 8.63 -9.11
N VAL A 236 15.31 7.44 -9.17
CA VAL A 236 15.89 6.86 -10.37
C VAL A 236 14.89 5.84 -10.93
N THR A 237 14.37 6.11 -12.12
CA THR A 237 13.44 5.25 -12.85
C THR A 237 14.18 4.55 -13.98
N VAL A 238 14.17 3.22 -13.96
CA VAL A 238 14.82 2.36 -14.95
C VAL A 238 13.72 1.69 -15.77
N PRO A 239 13.52 2.07 -17.05
CA PRO A 239 12.55 1.40 -17.90
C PRO A 239 13.01 -0.04 -18.17
N GLN A 240 12.06 -0.98 -18.11
CA GLN A 240 12.29 -2.41 -18.37
C GLN A 240 11.70 -2.82 -19.70
N GLU A 241 10.39 -2.85 -19.77
CA GLU A 241 9.66 -3.26 -20.96
C GLU A 241 8.70 -2.15 -21.38
N GLU A 242 8.59 -1.91 -22.67
CA GLU A 242 7.66 -0.97 -23.27
C GLU A 242 6.93 -1.65 -24.43
N ALA A 243 5.63 -1.48 -24.47
CA ALA A 243 4.79 -1.87 -25.59
C ALA A 243 4.01 -0.66 -26.10
N GLN A 244 4.16 -0.32 -27.38
CA GLN A 244 3.51 0.83 -28.01
C GLN A 244 2.43 0.37 -28.99
N ASN A 245 1.34 1.15 -29.06
CA ASN A 245 0.19 0.88 -29.93
C ASN A 245 -0.43 -0.52 -29.70
N VAL A 246 -0.47 -0.96 -28.43
CA VAL A 246 -1.05 -2.22 -28.03
C VAL A 246 -2.42 -2.04 -27.39
N THR A 247 -3.21 -3.10 -27.32
CA THR A 247 -4.45 -3.11 -26.57
C THR A 247 -4.14 -3.11 -25.08
N VAL A 248 -4.55 -2.09 -24.37
CA VAL A 248 -4.38 -1.97 -22.91
C VAL A 248 -5.72 -2.05 -22.20
N LEU A 249 -5.71 -2.79 -21.09
CA LEU A 249 -6.87 -2.98 -20.24
C LEU A 249 -6.48 -2.67 -18.79
N LYS A 250 -7.40 -2.16 -17.99
CA LYS A 250 -7.17 -2.01 -16.55
C LYS A 250 -6.94 -3.37 -15.90
N MET A 251 -5.92 -3.49 -15.06
CA MET A 251 -5.62 -4.73 -14.32
C MET A 251 -6.82 -5.22 -13.50
N GLU A 252 -7.62 -4.28 -12.99
CA GLU A 252 -8.84 -4.58 -12.24
C GLU A 252 -9.87 -5.37 -13.04
N ALA A 253 -9.88 -5.28 -14.37
CA ALA A 253 -10.82 -5.98 -15.23
C ALA A 253 -10.49 -7.47 -15.40
N LEU A 254 -9.23 -7.86 -15.12
CA LEU A 254 -8.79 -9.25 -15.22
C LEU A 254 -9.26 -10.08 -14.03
N SER A 255 -9.55 -11.32 -14.32
CA SER A 255 -9.75 -12.39 -13.35
C SER A 255 -8.75 -13.51 -13.62
N THR A 256 -8.37 -14.24 -12.58
CA THR A 256 -7.42 -15.35 -12.70
C THR A 256 -8.13 -16.66 -12.31
N ALA A 257 -8.05 -17.64 -13.16
CA ALA A 257 -8.57 -18.98 -12.90
C ALA A 257 -7.63 -19.75 -11.95
N ARG A 258 -8.09 -20.91 -11.46
CA ARG A 258 -7.31 -21.74 -10.52
C ARG A 258 -6.01 -22.31 -11.13
N ASP A 259 -5.94 -22.40 -12.44
CA ASP A 259 -4.77 -22.82 -13.22
C ASP A 259 -3.84 -21.66 -13.58
N ASN A 260 -4.06 -20.49 -13.00
CA ASN A 260 -3.33 -19.25 -13.25
C ASN A 260 -3.55 -18.63 -14.66
N THR A 261 -4.57 -19.07 -15.39
CA THR A 261 -4.95 -18.46 -16.68
C THR A 261 -5.73 -17.16 -16.44
N ALA A 262 -5.33 -16.09 -17.12
CA ALA A 262 -6.06 -14.83 -17.08
C ALA A 262 -7.29 -14.90 -17.99
N TYR A 263 -8.40 -14.35 -17.54
CA TYR A 263 -9.64 -14.27 -18.31
C TYR A 263 -10.43 -13.01 -17.98
N VAL A 264 -11.34 -12.67 -18.91
CA VAL A 264 -12.35 -11.61 -18.75
C VAL A 264 -13.72 -12.15 -19.04
N TYR A 265 -14.77 -11.44 -18.63
CA TYR A 265 -16.11 -11.74 -19.11
C TYR A 265 -16.44 -10.84 -20.29
N LYS A 266 -17.03 -11.42 -21.35
CA LYS A 266 -17.58 -10.70 -22.51
C LYS A 266 -19.05 -11.06 -22.65
N GLU A 267 -19.86 -10.11 -23.10
CA GLU A 267 -21.24 -10.35 -23.44
C GLU A 267 -21.31 -10.96 -24.84
N ASN A 268 -21.94 -12.11 -24.98
CA ASN A 268 -22.17 -12.77 -26.27
C ASN A 268 -23.38 -12.17 -27.01
N GLU A 269 -23.67 -12.66 -28.22
CA GLU A 269 -24.78 -12.19 -29.05
C GLU A 269 -26.15 -12.42 -28.38
N ASP A 270 -26.27 -13.36 -27.45
CA ASP A 270 -27.48 -13.68 -26.71
C ASP A 270 -27.63 -12.84 -25.41
N GLY A 271 -26.67 -11.98 -25.10
CA GLY A 271 -26.66 -11.15 -23.88
C GLY A 271 -26.18 -11.91 -22.63
N GLU A 272 -25.56 -13.07 -22.80
CA GLU A 272 -25.00 -13.85 -21.69
C GLU A 272 -23.51 -13.55 -21.51
N MET A 273 -23.05 -13.59 -20.24
CA MET A 273 -21.64 -13.36 -19.91
C MET A 273 -20.82 -14.64 -20.09
N GLU A 274 -19.89 -14.62 -21.04
CA GLU A 274 -18.97 -15.71 -21.33
C GLU A 274 -17.58 -15.40 -20.82
N GLN A 275 -16.88 -16.42 -20.32
CA GLN A 275 -15.46 -16.32 -19.92
C GLN A 275 -14.58 -16.47 -21.17
N VAL A 276 -13.80 -15.45 -21.46
CA VAL A 276 -12.83 -15.45 -22.57
C VAL A 276 -11.42 -15.41 -21.98
N ALA A 277 -10.63 -16.45 -22.28
CA ALA A 277 -9.23 -16.49 -21.92
C ALA A 277 -8.46 -15.38 -22.65
N VAL A 278 -7.53 -14.72 -21.96
CA VAL A 278 -6.72 -13.64 -22.53
C VAL A 278 -5.24 -13.93 -22.35
N THR A 279 -4.45 -13.62 -23.39
CA THR A 279 -3.00 -13.64 -23.31
C THR A 279 -2.53 -12.22 -22.93
N VAL A 280 -1.89 -12.12 -21.78
CA VAL A 280 -1.38 -10.85 -21.26
C VAL A 280 0.09 -10.66 -21.62
N GLY A 281 0.52 -9.38 -21.74
CA GLY A 281 1.90 -8.99 -21.97
C GLY A 281 2.43 -8.10 -20.87
N VAL A 282 3.01 -6.95 -21.24
CA VAL A 282 3.58 -5.96 -20.31
C VAL A 282 2.51 -5.44 -19.35
N SER A 283 2.88 -5.31 -18.07
CA SER A 283 2.00 -4.77 -17.02
C SER A 283 2.75 -3.76 -16.16
N ASN A 284 2.08 -2.65 -15.80
CA ASN A 284 2.60 -1.64 -14.86
C ASN A 284 1.86 -1.63 -13.51
N GLY A 285 1.07 -2.68 -13.23
CA GLY A 285 0.30 -2.81 -12.00
C GLY A 285 -1.09 -2.15 -12.06
N ASN A 286 -1.31 -1.12 -12.88
CA ASN A 286 -2.61 -0.48 -13.09
C ASN A 286 -3.27 -0.93 -14.39
N TYR A 287 -2.47 -1.09 -15.42
CA TYR A 287 -2.86 -1.53 -16.76
C TYR A 287 -2.03 -2.74 -17.18
N VAL A 288 -2.55 -3.48 -18.15
CA VAL A 288 -1.92 -4.64 -18.73
C VAL A 288 -2.13 -4.64 -20.24
N GLU A 289 -1.09 -5.03 -20.98
CA GLU A 289 -1.18 -5.32 -22.39
C GLU A 289 -1.99 -6.59 -22.62
N ILE A 290 -2.95 -6.57 -23.53
CA ILE A 290 -3.67 -7.75 -24.01
C ILE A 290 -3.17 -8.05 -25.40
N ARG A 291 -2.51 -9.21 -25.54
CA ARG A 291 -2.01 -9.68 -26.83
C ARG A 291 -3.06 -10.42 -27.64
N GLU A 292 -3.90 -11.20 -26.93
CA GLU A 292 -4.96 -12.01 -27.54
C GLU A 292 -6.19 -12.05 -26.62
N GLY A 293 -7.38 -12.21 -27.23
CA GLY A 293 -8.64 -12.42 -26.53
C GLY A 293 -9.55 -11.19 -26.45
N VAL A 294 -8.99 -9.96 -26.47
CA VAL A 294 -9.76 -8.72 -26.47
C VAL A 294 -9.14 -7.72 -27.44
N ALA A 295 -9.97 -7.11 -28.30
CA ALA A 295 -9.56 -6.06 -29.21
C ALA A 295 -9.75 -4.65 -28.59
N ALA A 296 -9.01 -3.68 -29.09
CA ALA A 296 -9.19 -2.30 -28.70
C ALA A 296 -10.60 -1.79 -29.06
N GLY A 297 -11.25 -1.09 -28.12
CA GLY A 297 -12.63 -0.64 -28.25
C GLY A 297 -13.66 -1.63 -27.69
N GLU A 298 -13.29 -2.86 -27.41
CA GLU A 298 -14.21 -3.84 -26.81
C GLU A 298 -14.43 -3.55 -25.32
N THR A 299 -15.66 -3.80 -24.87
CA THR A 299 -16.03 -3.74 -23.46
C THR A 299 -16.00 -5.13 -22.87
N VAL A 300 -15.30 -5.25 -21.77
CA VAL A 300 -15.20 -6.47 -20.96
C VAL A 300 -15.75 -6.21 -19.56
N TYR A 301 -16.07 -7.24 -18.85
CA TYR A 301 -16.76 -7.15 -17.58
C TYR A 301 -16.01 -7.93 -16.51
N LYS A 302 -16.12 -7.46 -15.26
CA LYS A 302 -15.69 -8.17 -14.06
C LYS A 302 -16.85 -8.31 -13.10
N ILE A 303 -16.97 -9.44 -12.44
CA ILE A 303 -17.94 -9.63 -11.38
C ILE A 303 -17.64 -8.60 -10.28
N ALA A 304 -18.62 -7.74 -9.97
CA ALA A 304 -18.52 -6.83 -8.84
C ALA A 304 -18.46 -7.64 -7.55
N GLU A 305 -17.43 -7.47 -6.75
CA GLU A 305 -17.40 -7.98 -5.39
C GLU A 305 -18.53 -7.30 -4.59
N LYS A 306 -19.51 -8.10 -4.20
CA LYS A 306 -20.57 -7.64 -3.30
C LYS A 306 -19.91 -7.43 -1.93
N GLU A 307 -19.79 -6.21 -1.46
CA GLU A 307 -19.62 -5.96 -0.04
C GLU A 307 -20.84 -6.58 0.66
N GLU A 308 -20.65 -7.68 1.37
CA GLU A 308 -21.68 -8.27 2.22
C GLU A 308 -21.95 -7.28 3.38
N GLU A 309 -22.82 -6.31 3.14
CA GLU A 309 -23.56 -5.73 4.23
C GLU A 309 -24.45 -6.84 4.81
N LEU A 310 -24.16 -7.26 6.01
CA LEU A 310 -24.98 -8.17 6.82
C LEU A 310 -26.34 -7.54 7.14
N THR A 311 -27.11 -7.19 6.10
CA THR A 311 -28.49 -6.69 6.16
C THR A 311 -29.44 -7.83 5.85
N GLY A 312 -29.70 -8.64 6.83
CA GLY A 312 -30.66 -9.73 6.78
C GLY A 312 -31.01 -10.18 8.20
N LEU A 313 -31.79 -11.23 8.34
CA LEU A 313 -32.12 -11.86 9.62
C LEU A 313 -30.88 -12.13 10.51
N ALA A 314 -29.70 -12.31 9.93
CA ALA A 314 -28.43 -12.40 10.66
C ALA A 314 -28.10 -11.11 11.43
N GLY A 315 -28.47 -9.93 10.90
CA GLY A 315 -28.30 -8.65 11.60
C GLY A 315 -29.21 -8.49 12.82
N LEU A 316 -30.40 -9.10 12.77
CA LEU A 316 -31.35 -9.10 13.92
C LEU A 316 -30.91 -10.03 15.05
N PHE A 317 -30.17 -11.09 14.75
CA PHE A 317 -29.65 -12.04 15.74
C PHE A 317 -28.23 -11.69 16.24
N SER A 318 -27.47 -10.86 15.53
CA SER A 318 -26.11 -10.43 15.98
C SER A 318 -26.16 -9.62 17.28
N GLY A 319 -27.25 -8.89 17.52
CA GLY A 319 -27.48 -8.18 18.79
C GLY A 319 -27.81 -9.08 20.00
N MET A 320 -28.20 -10.32 19.76
CA MET A 320 -28.59 -11.26 20.83
C MET A 320 -27.47 -12.16 21.33
N PHE A 321 -26.38 -12.29 20.58
CA PHE A 321 -25.22 -13.15 20.89
C PHE A 321 -23.89 -12.41 21.03
N SER A 322 -23.91 -11.08 21.16
CA SER A 322 -22.70 -10.27 21.41
C SER A 322 -22.26 -10.34 22.87
N SER A 323 -21.73 -11.48 23.28
CA SER A 323 -20.95 -11.59 24.52
C SER A 323 -19.76 -12.53 24.35
N THR A 324 -18.97 -12.32 23.32
CA THR A 324 -17.58 -12.85 23.32
C THR A 324 -16.71 -11.92 22.46
N GLN A 325 -16.03 -11.00 23.11
CA GLN A 325 -15.04 -10.14 22.50
C GLN A 325 -13.88 -10.99 22.00
N VAL A 326 -13.82 -11.23 20.69
CA VAL A 326 -12.56 -11.62 20.05
C VAL A 326 -11.89 -10.34 19.55
N ASN A 327 -10.94 -9.87 20.33
CA ASN A 327 -10.06 -8.76 20.03
C ASN A 327 -9.19 -9.10 18.81
N ARG A 328 -9.65 -8.76 17.60
CA ARG A 328 -8.81 -8.74 16.39
C ARG A 328 -8.19 -7.36 16.27
N ASN A 329 -6.96 -7.28 16.76
CA ASN A 329 -6.07 -6.15 16.61
C ASN A 329 -5.72 -5.94 15.12
N THR A 330 -6.54 -5.18 14.41
CA THR A 330 -6.19 -4.66 13.09
C THR A 330 -5.51 -3.31 13.29
N ASN A 331 -4.19 -3.36 13.30
CA ASN A 331 -3.32 -2.20 13.30
C ASN A 331 -3.48 -1.44 11.96
N ARG A 332 -4.47 -0.54 11.88
CA ARG A 332 -4.54 0.47 10.82
C ARG A 332 -3.83 1.72 11.29
N ASN A 333 -2.60 1.83 10.83
CA ASN A 333 -1.81 3.05 10.85
C ASN A 333 -2.60 4.20 10.18
N ARG A 334 -3.18 5.09 10.98
CA ARG A 334 -3.64 6.40 10.52
C ARG A 334 -2.67 7.44 11.01
N ASN A 335 -1.74 7.75 10.14
CA ASN A 335 -1.00 9.00 10.22
C ASN A 335 -1.93 10.11 9.73
N ASN A 336 -2.32 11.06 10.55
CA ASN A 336 -2.25 12.48 10.23
C ASN A 336 -2.80 13.40 11.30
N GLN A 337 -2.10 14.52 11.43
CA GLN A 337 -2.44 15.85 11.92
C GLN A 337 -2.32 16.15 13.40
N GLY A 338 -1.31 16.90 13.61
CA GLY A 338 -1.06 18.15 14.24
C GLY A 338 -2.13 18.74 15.17
N GLY A 339 -1.70 19.09 16.39
CA GLY A 339 -2.43 19.89 17.33
C GLY A 339 -1.56 20.15 18.54
N SER A 340 -0.83 21.24 18.48
CA SER A 340 -0.26 21.95 19.62
C SER A 340 -1.32 22.18 20.71
N TRP A 341 -1.07 21.79 21.94
CA TRP A 341 -1.63 22.45 23.13
C TRP A 341 -0.61 22.44 24.26
N ASN A 342 -0.41 23.67 24.72
CA ASN A 342 0.35 24.13 25.85
C ASN A 342 -0.12 23.53 27.17
N SER A 343 0.87 23.38 28.08
CA SER A 343 0.89 23.70 29.51
C SER A 343 -0.36 23.46 30.37
N GLU A 344 -0.28 22.73 31.44
CA GLU A 344 -0.22 23.29 32.78
C GLU A 344 -0.35 22.23 33.89
N PHE A 345 0.55 22.32 34.83
CA PHE A 345 0.44 22.05 36.29
C PHE A 345 0.01 20.66 36.82
N GLY A 346 0.88 20.14 37.66
CA GLY A 346 0.40 19.55 38.91
C GLY A 346 1.10 18.30 39.40
N GLY A 347 2.05 18.46 40.30
CA GLY A 347 2.11 17.60 41.49
C GLY A 347 2.95 16.35 41.43
N MET A 348 4.16 16.43 41.93
CA MET A 348 4.85 15.34 42.63
C MET A 348 4.01 14.75 43.75
N PRO A 349 4.23 13.48 44.15
CA PRO A 349 5.04 13.31 45.35
C PRO A 349 6.15 12.25 45.21
N ASP A 350 7.20 12.62 45.90
CA ASP A 350 8.36 11.97 46.40
C ASP A 350 8.04 10.69 47.24
N MET A 351 8.85 9.67 47.10
CA MET A 351 9.21 8.59 48.04
C MET A 351 10.22 7.71 47.34
N GLY A 352 11.46 7.58 47.71
CA GLY A 352 12.08 7.26 48.99
C GLY A 352 13.12 6.23 48.71
N ASN A 353 14.35 6.63 48.81
CA ASN A 353 15.50 6.08 49.50
C ASN A 353 15.85 4.55 49.42
N ALA A 354 17.06 4.35 48.90
CA ALA A 354 18.19 3.57 49.42
C ALA A 354 18.31 2.07 49.00
N PRO A 355 19.47 1.44 49.16
CA PRO A 355 20.86 1.93 49.25
C PRO A 355 21.86 1.22 48.30
N GLY A 356 23.05 1.76 48.28
CA GLY A 356 24.21 1.38 47.51
C GLY A 356 24.79 -0.02 47.80
N ARG A 357 25.58 -0.45 46.84
CA ARG A 357 26.71 -1.35 47.06
C ARG A 357 27.91 -0.89 46.24
N ASP A 358 28.86 -0.36 46.95
CA ASP A 358 30.26 -0.22 46.59
C ASP A 358 30.84 -1.58 46.19
N TYR A 359 31.66 -1.56 45.14
CA TYR A 359 32.87 -2.41 45.06
C TYR A 359 33.90 -1.66 44.20
N ALA A 360 34.92 -1.21 44.88
CA ALA A 360 36.19 -0.74 44.33
C ALA A 360 37.21 -1.87 44.30
N PRO A 361 38.45 -1.60 43.94
CA PRO A 361 39.18 -2.27 42.87
C PRO A 361 40.36 -3.13 43.40
N GLY A 362 40.86 -3.93 42.52
CA GLY A 362 42.16 -4.62 42.76
C GLY A 362 42.50 -5.34 41.47
N GLY A 363 43.59 -5.18 40.87
CA GLY A 363 44.95 -5.07 41.35
C GLY A 363 45.76 -6.15 40.66
N ASN A 364 46.65 -5.72 39.76
CA ASN A 364 48.01 -6.22 39.61
C ASN A 364 48.31 -7.69 39.27
N GLY A 365 49.18 -7.88 38.24
CA GLY A 365 49.94 -9.11 38.01
C GLY A 365 50.42 -9.24 36.56
N SER A 366 51.36 -8.54 36.14
CA SER A 366 52.76 -8.80 35.68
C SER A 366 53.13 -10.30 35.45
N ASN A 367 53.71 -10.51 34.30
CA ASN A 367 54.90 -11.34 33.95
C ASN A 367 54.61 -12.09 32.62
N GLY A 368 55.37 -11.96 31.52
CA GLY A 368 56.82 -12.11 31.46
C GLY A 368 57.14 -13.29 30.56
N GLY A 369 57.94 -13.12 29.55
CA GLY A 369 58.68 -14.19 28.90
C GLY A 369 58.27 -14.50 27.47
N SER A 370 58.91 -13.98 26.43
CA SER A 370 60.25 -14.26 25.90
C SER A 370 60.34 -15.48 24.97
N ARG A 371 60.83 -15.17 23.75
CA ARG A 371 61.54 -16.01 22.74
C ARG A 371 60.68 -16.98 21.93
N GLY A 372 60.75 -17.03 20.65
CA GLY A 372 61.80 -16.87 19.65
C GLY A 372 61.53 -17.90 18.56
N ASN A 373 61.54 -17.52 17.40
CA ASN A 373 62.23 -17.90 16.19
C ASN A 373 61.58 -17.20 14.98
#